data_0743ea82d86bb41e1f3d4da67a9e3e02
#
_entry.id   0743ea82d86bb41e1f3d4da67a9e3e02
#
_cell.length_a   1.000
_cell.length_b   1.000
_cell.length_c   1.000
_cell.angle_alpha   90.00
_cell.angle_beta   90.00
_cell.angle_gamma   90.00
#
_symmetry.space_group_name_H-M   'P 1'
#
loop_
_entity.id
_entity.type
_entity.pdbx_description
1 polymer ?
#
loop_
_entity_poly.entity_id
_entity_poly.type
_entity_poly.pdbx_seq_one_letter_code
_entity_poly.pdbx_strand_id
1 'polypeptide(L)'
;MLNLNTSCEMPGHPRPILGIGAGGIVRDAHLPAYRVAGFEHIGLYDPNIDKARALAKQFDVPRVFRSMDEALSTAPDNVVFDVAVPGGVVRDVIPLLPDGAAVLIQKPLGLNLADARHICQLCHDKNLTAAVNFQLRYAPPIIALRDLIDRGLLGELHDIQMQVTLW
;
A
#
# COMPACT_ATOMS: atom_id res chain seq x y z
N MET A 1 15.17 -20.94 -24.72
CA MET A 1 15.22 -19.81 -23.75
C MET A 1 14.00 -19.95 -22.85
N LEU A 2 14.19 -19.97 -21.52
CA LEU A 2 13.06 -20.04 -20.57
C LEU A 2 12.27 -18.73 -20.65
N ASN A 3 10.97 -18.81 -20.95
CA ASN A 3 10.07 -17.68 -20.87
C ASN A 3 9.52 -17.60 -19.42
N LEU A 4 10.05 -16.67 -18.64
CA LEU A 4 9.67 -16.46 -17.23
C LEU A 4 8.70 -15.28 -17.12
N ASN A 5 7.74 -15.41 -16.20
CA ASN A 5 6.92 -14.28 -15.81
C ASN A 5 7.77 -13.29 -15.01
N THR A 6 7.75 -12.01 -15.37
CA THR A 6 8.51 -10.93 -14.73
C THR A 6 7.65 -9.74 -14.32
N SER A 7 6.34 -9.83 -14.52
CA SER A 7 5.37 -8.76 -14.24
C SER A 7 4.13 -9.32 -13.56
N CYS A 8 3.47 -8.48 -12.77
CA CYS A 8 2.16 -8.79 -12.21
C CYS A 8 1.06 -8.41 -13.21
N GLU A 9 -0.04 -9.16 -13.17
CA GLU A 9 -1.27 -8.73 -13.81
C GLU A 9 -1.80 -7.46 -13.15
N MET A 10 -2.18 -6.51 -13.98
CA MET A 10 -2.85 -5.29 -13.52
C MET A 10 -4.35 -5.56 -13.37
N PRO A 11 -5.01 -4.96 -12.37
CA PRO A 11 -6.45 -5.12 -12.21
C PRO A 11 -7.19 -4.55 -13.42
N GLY A 12 -8.15 -5.31 -13.97
CA GLY A 12 -8.98 -4.86 -15.10
C GLY A 12 -9.88 -3.67 -14.74
N HIS A 13 -10.26 -3.55 -13.47
CA HIS A 13 -11.09 -2.46 -12.93
C HIS A 13 -10.44 -1.92 -11.64
N PRO A 14 -9.43 -1.03 -11.75
CA PRO A 14 -8.78 -0.47 -10.57
C PRO A 14 -9.77 0.39 -9.77
N ARG A 15 -9.71 0.24 -8.45
CA ARG A 15 -10.54 1.00 -7.53
C ARG A 15 -9.90 2.36 -7.25
N PRO A 16 -10.69 3.41 -6.97
CA PRO A 16 -10.14 4.71 -6.59
C PRO A 16 -9.37 4.61 -5.27
N ILE A 17 -8.34 5.44 -5.14
CA ILE A 17 -7.43 5.44 -4.00
C ILE A 17 -7.60 6.72 -3.21
N LEU A 18 -7.72 6.61 -1.87
CA LEU A 18 -7.68 7.73 -0.94
C LEU A 18 -6.44 7.58 -0.04
N GLY A 19 -5.54 8.54 -0.10
CA GLY A 19 -4.31 8.53 0.68
C GLY A 19 -4.50 9.08 2.10
N ILE A 20 -4.03 8.34 3.09
CA ILE A 20 -3.93 8.74 4.50
C ILE A 20 -2.44 8.83 4.84
N GLY A 21 -1.94 10.07 4.94
CA GLY A 21 -0.53 10.41 5.03
C GLY A 21 -0.01 11.08 3.76
N ALA A 22 0.81 12.13 3.93
CA ALA A 22 1.45 12.88 2.84
C ALA A 22 2.97 13.00 3.08
N GLY A 23 3.58 11.90 3.50
CA GLY A 23 5.02 11.81 3.76
C GLY A 23 5.87 11.60 2.51
N GLY A 24 7.20 11.46 2.72
CA GLY A 24 8.17 11.26 1.64
C GLY A 24 7.85 10.05 0.77
N ILE A 25 7.46 8.91 1.36
CA ILE A 25 7.15 7.70 0.58
C ILE A 25 5.94 7.90 -0.36
N VAL A 26 4.95 8.70 0.06
CA VAL A 26 3.79 9.02 -0.79
C VAL A 26 4.25 9.89 -1.97
N ARG A 27 5.11 10.89 -1.71
CA ARG A 27 5.67 11.77 -2.74
C ARG A 27 6.57 11.03 -3.72
N ASP A 28 7.47 10.19 -3.19
CA ASP A 28 8.59 9.65 -3.98
C ASP A 28 8.27 8.30 -4.64
N ALA A 29 7.21 7.60 -4.16
CA ALA A 29 6.85 6.29 -4.67
C ALA A 29 5.36 6.12 -4.99
N HIS A 30 4.43 6.37 -4.04
CA HIS A 30 3.04 5.99 -4.22
C HIS A 30 2.37 6.82 -5.33
N LEU A 31 2.38 8.15 -5.24
CA LEU A 31 1.75 9.01 -6.25
C LEU A 31 2.38 8.88 -7.64
N PRO A 32 3.72 8.82 -7.79
CA PRO A 32 4.34 8.48 -9.07
C PRO A 32 3.88 7.13 -9.64
N ALA A 33 3.85 6.09 -8.80
CA ALA A 33 3.43 4.75 -9.23
C ALA A 33 1.97 4.71 -9.66
N TYR A 34 1.05 5.35 -8.92
CA TYR A 34 -0.36 5.45 -9.27
C TYR A 34 -0.57 6.18 -10.59
N ARG A 35 0.17 7.27 -10.82
CA ARG A 35 0.14 8.00 -12.10
C ARG A 35 0.60 7.12 -13.26
N VAL A 36 1.70 6.39 -13.12
CA VAL A 36 2.21 5.47 -14.15
C VAL A 36 1.24 4.33 -14.42
N ALA A 37 0.62 3.79 -13.37
CA ALA A 37 -0.36 2.71 -13.47
C ALA A 37 -1.74 3.16 -13.97
N GLY A 38 -1.99 4.47 -14.07
CA GLY A 38 -3.31 5.02 -14.44
C GLY A 38 -4.37 4.82 -13.35
N PHE A 39 -3.96 4.69 -12.08
CA PHE A 39 -4.89 4.55 -10.96
C PHE A 39 -5.42 5.93 -10.55
N GLU A 40 -6.72 5.99 -10.31
CA GLU A 40 -7.38 7.21 -9.85
C GLU A 40 -7.06 7.47 -8.37
N HIS A 41 -6.41 8.59 -8.07
CA HIS A 41 -6.16 9.04 -6.72
C HIS A 41 -7.13 10.20 -6.39
N ILE A 42 -8.15 9.92 -5.57
CA ILE A 42 -9.29 10.83 -5.36
C ILE A 42 -9.06 11.89 -4.30
N GLY A 43 -8.10 11.72 -3.42
CA GLY A 43 -7.80 12.72 -2.39
C GLY A 43 -6.75 12.29 -1.38
N LEU A 44 -6.23 13.27 -0.64
CA LEU A 44 -5.21 13.12 0.39
C LEU A 44 -5.69 13.69 1.72
N TYR A 45 -5.36 12.98 2.79
CA TYR A 45 -5.44 13.47 4.15
C TYR A 45 -4.06 13.38 4.84
N ASP A 46 -3.66 14.41 5.54
CA ASP A 46 -2.52 14.43 6.47
C ASP A 46 -2.86 15.41 7.60
N PRO A 47 -2.55 15.13 8.87
CA PRO A 47 -2.72 16.09 9.96
C PRO A 47 -2.03 17.43 9.68
N ASN A 48 -0.93 17.41 8.95
CA ASN A 48 -0.33 18.61 8.39
C ASN A 48 -0.91 18.89 6.99
N ILE A 49 -1.97 19.67 6.98
CA ILE A 49 -2.71 20.00 5.74
C ILE A 49 -1.85 20.63 4.65
N ASP A 50 -0.78 21.35 5.01
CA ASP A 50 0.09 22.01 4.04
C ASP A 50 0.95 20.99 3.28
N LYS A 51 1.34 19.89 3.93
CA LYS A 51 1.98 18.75 3.24
C LYS A 51 1.02 18.12 2.22
N ALA A 52 -0.22 17.85 2.64
CA ALA A 52 -1.22 17.28 1.74
C ALA A 52 -1.50 18.21 0.55
N ARG A 53 -1.64 19.52 0.77
CA ARG A 53 -1.83 20.52 -0.29
C ARG A 53 -0.64 20.59 -1.26
N ALA A 54 0.57 20.55 -0.74
CA ALA A 54 1.79 20.58 -1.57
C ALA A 54 1.84 19.36 -2.51
N LEU A 55 1.57 18.15 -1.99
CA LEU A 55 1.54 16.95 -2.82
C LEU A 55 0.34 16.93 -3.76
N ALA A 56 -0.83 17.34 -3.32
CA ALA A 56 -2.01 17.42 -4.17
C ALA A 56 -1.76 18.34 -5.39
N LYS A 57 -1.12 19.50 -5.17
CA LYS A 57 -0.72 20.41 -6.23
C LYS A 57 0.33 19.79 -7.18
N GLN A 58 1.32 19.09 -6.64
CA GLN A 58 2.42 18.48 -7.42
C GLN A 58 1.93 17.34 -8.31
N PHE A 59 0.95 16.56 -7.84
CA PHE A 59 0.50 15.33 -8.49
C PHE A 59 -0.93 15.42 -9.05
N ASP A 60 -1.53 16.62 -9.06
CA ASP A 60 -2.90 16.88 -9.56
C ASP A 60 -3.96 16.05 -8.83
N VAL A 61 -3.77 15.81 -7.50
CA VAL A 61 -4.76 15.13 -6.67
C VAL A 61 -5.94 16.07 -6.43
N PRO A 62 -7.20 15.69 -6.76
CA PRO A 62 -8.32 16.64 -6.85
C PRO A 62 -8.78 17.19 -5.49
N ARG A 63 -8.54 16.46 -4.40
CA ARG A 63 -9.06 16.83 -3.06
C ARG A 63 -7.99 16.72 -1.98
N VAL A 64 -8.07 17.65 -1.02
CA VAL A 64 -7.34 17.59 0.26
C VAL A 64 -8.36 17.69 1.37
N PHE A 65 -8.39 16.69 2.23
CA PHE A 65 -9.33 16.63 3.34
C PHE A 65 -8.77 17.36 4.58
N ARG A 66 -9.65 18.05 5.31
CA ARG A 66 -9.28 18.83 6.49
C ARG A 66 -9.24 17.98 7.76
N SER A 67 -9.96 16.86 7.76
CA SER A 67 -9.99 15.91 8.86
C SER A 67 -10.11 14.47 8.35
N MET A 68 -9.80 13.51 9.21
CA MET A 68 -10.02 12.10 8.94
C MET A 68 -11.52 11.82 8.73
N ASP A 69 -12.39 12.42 9.54
CA ASP A 69 -13.84 12.25 9.42
C ASP A 69 -14.37 12.72 8.06
N GLU A 70 -13.86 13.87 7.56
CA GLU A 70 -14.21 14.35 6.22
C GLU A 70 -13.74 13.35 5.15
N ALA A 71 -12.52 12.85 5.26
CA ALA A 71 -11.97 11.87 4.32
C ALA A 71 -12.81 10.59 4.28
N LEU A 72 -13.14 10.05 5.44
CA LEU A 72 -13.90 8.80 5.56
C LEU A 72 -15.36 8.96 5.15
N SER A 73 -16.03 10.03 5.58
CA SER A 73 -17.46 10.25 5.30
C SER A 73 -17.77 10.57 3.84
N THR A 74 -16.77 11.04 3.08
CA THR A 74 -16.93 11.37 1.66
C THR A 74 -16.29 10.34 0.71
N ALA A 75 -15.66 9.32 1.24
CA ALA A 75 -15.07 8.24 0.48
C ALA A 75 -16.16 7.39 -0.19
N PRO A 76 -16.02 6.99 -1.47
CA PRO A 76 -16.94 6.03 -2.08
C PRO A 76 -16.76 4.62 -1.51
N ASP A 77 -17.83 3.81 -1.54
CA ASP A 77 -17.83 2.46 -0.96
C ASP A 77 -16.74 1.54 -1.54
N ASN A 78 -16.36 1.78 -2.79
CA ASN A 78 -15.35 0.97 -3.48
C ASN A 78 -13.92 1.52 -3.36
N VAL A 79 -13.65 2.46 -2.46
CA VAL A 79 -12.32 3.05 -2.30
C VAL A 79 -11.30 2.05 -1.73
N VAL A 80 -10.03 2.22 -2.07
CA VAL A 80 -8.89 1.63 -1.35
C VAL A 80 -8.23 2.74 -0.52
N PHE A 81 -8.14 2.53 0.78
CA PHE A 81 -7.39 3.44 1.65
C PHE A 81 -5.91 3.09 1.60
N ASP A 82 -5.08 4.04 1.15
CA ASP A 82 -3.61 3.93 1.19
C ASP A 82 -3.10 4.56 2.49
N VAL A 83 -2.86 3.72 3.50
CA VAL A 83 -2.43 4.15 4.84
C VAL A 83 -0.91 4.20 4.88
N ALA A 84 -0.36 5.39 4.59
CA ALA A 84 1.07 5.65 4.51
C ALA A 84 1.54 6.56 5.66
N VAL A 85 1.24 6.13 6.88
CA VAL A 85 1.61 6.80 8.13
C VAL A 85 2.79 6.08 8.82
N PRO A 86 3.48 6.72 9.79
CA PRO A 86 4.49 6.04 10.59
C PRO A 86 3.97 4.77 11.26
N GLY A 87 4.78 3.72 11.33
CA GLY A 87 4.37 2.40 11.85
C GLY A 87 3.69 2.43 13.23
N GLY A 88 4.12 3.33 14.12
CA GLY A 88 3.50 3.51 15.43
C GLY A 88 2.10 4.15 15.42
N VAL A 89 1.70 4.74 14.29
CA VAL A 89 0.39 5.41 14.13
C VAL A 89 -0.64 4.48 13.46
N VAL A 90 -0.19 3.43 12.78
CA VAL A 90 -1.08 2.52 12.03
C VAL A 90 -2.20 1.97 12.90
N ARG A 91 -1.88 1.55 14.14
CA ARG A 91 -2.85 0.98 15.09
C ARG A 91 -3.95 1.97 15.50
N ASP A 92 -3.69 3.27 15.39
CA ASP A 92 -4.67 4.32 15.75
C ASP A 92 -5.54 4.69 14.54
N VAL A 93 -5.04 4.45 13.30
CA VAL A 93 -5.76 4.72 12.05
C VAL A 93 -6.70 3.57 11.66
N ILE A 94 -6.26 2.32 11.78
CA ILE A 94 -7.05 1.16 11.35
C ILE A 94 -8.46 1.09 11.98
N PRO A 95 -8.65 1.36 13.28
CA PRO A 95 -9.99 1.35 13.89
C PRO A 95 -10.96 2.38 13.30
N LEU A 96 -10.45 3.47 12.72
CA LEU A 96 -11.26 4.55 12.16
C LEU A 96 -11.84 4.18 10.78
N LEU A 97 -11.20 3.26 10.03
CA LEU A 97 -11.66 2.87 8.71
C LEU A 97 -13.04 2.22 8.78
N PRO A 98 -13.88 2.34 7.73
CA PRO A 98 -15.15 1.62 7.65
C PRO A 98 -14.96 0.10 7.69
N ASP A 99 -15.88 -0.63 8.31
CA ASP A 99 -15.87 -2.08 8.31
C ASP A 99 -15.99 -2.62 6.88
N GLY A 100 -15.26 -3.68 6.57
CA GLY A 100 -15.18 -4.26 5.23
C GLY A 100 -14.35 -3.48 4.21
N ALA A 101 -13.76 -2.35 4.58
CA ALA A 101 -12.96 -1.53 3.68
C ALA A 101 -11.73 -2.28 3.13
N ALA A 102 -11.28 -1.86 1.93
CA ALA A 102 -9.98 -2.26 1.41
C ALA A 102 -8.90 -1.30 1.85
N VAL A 103 -7.77 -1.83 2.32
CA VAL A 103 -6.67 -1.01 2.82
C VAL A 103 -5.31 -1.56 2.39
N LEU A 104 -4.46 -0.67 1.87
CA LEU A 104 -3.04 -0.90 1.67
C LEU A 104 -2.28 -0.17 2.79
N ILE A 105 -1.56 -0.91 3.63
CA ILE A 105 -0.82 -0.37 4.77
C ILE A 105 0.66 -0.31 4.41
N GLN A 106 1.29 0.87 4.58
CA GLN A 106 2.73 1.00 4.34
C GLN A 106 3.53 0.26 5.42
N LYS A 107 4.64 -0.35 4.98
CA LYS A 107 5.61 -0.98 5.90
C LYS A 107 6.35 0.09 6.74
N PRO A 108 6.79 -0.23 7.97
CA PRO A 108 6.57 -1.49 8.69
C PRO A 108 5.16 -1.58 9.28
N LEU A 109 4.65 -2.79 9.43
CA LEU A 109 3.37 -3.05 10.09
C LEU A 109 3.55 -2.96 11.61
N GLY A 110 3.45 -1.74 12.16
CA GLY A 110 3.72 -1.47 13.57
C GLY A 110 5.22 -1.33 13.89
N LEU A 111 5.55 -1.14 15.16
CA LEU A 111 6.92 -0.94 15.65
C LEU A 111 7.60 -2.26 16.04
N ASN A 112 6.83 -3.29 16.32
CA ASN A 112 7.30 -4.60 16.78
C ASN A 112 6.26 -5.68 16.47
N LEU A 113 6.57 -6.95 16.81
CA LEU A 113 5.69 -8.08 16.54
C LEU A 113 4.34 -7.99 17.29
N ALA A 114 4.32 -7.45 18.49
CA ALA A 114 3.07 -7.28 19.26
C ALA A 114 2.15 -6.26 18.57
N ASP A 115 2.69 -5.14 18.11
CA ASP A 115 1.94 -4.15 17.30
C ASP A 115 1.41 -4.78 16.00
N ALA A 116 2.26 -5.52 15.29
CA ALA A 116 1.86 -6.17 14.05
C ALA A 116 0.70 -7.15 14.26
N ARG A 117 0.77 -7.97 15.31
CA ARG A 117 -0.32 -8.89 15.67
C ARG A 117 -1.61 -8.16 16.04
N HIS A 118 -1.50 -7.07 16.79
CA HIS A 118 -2.64 -6.24 17.16
C HIS A 118 -3.29 -5.61 15.93
N ILE A 119 -2.51 -5.04 15.01
CA ILE A 119 -3.01 -4.47 13.76
C ILE A 119 -3.69 -5.54 12.90
N CYS A 120 -3.11 -6.75 12.79
CA CYS A 120 -3.76 -7.87 12.10
C CYS A 120 -5.11 -8.22 12.74
N GLN A 121 -5.19 -8.24 14.09
CA GLN A 121 -6.45 -8.51 14.79
C GLN A 121 -7.49 -7.43 14.51
N LEU A 122 -7.11 -6.15 14.56
CA LEU A 122 -8.00 -5.02 14.21
C LEU A 122 -8.53 -5.14 12.77
N CYS A 123 -7.68 -5.50 11.81
CA CYS A 123 -8.11 -5.72 10.43
C CYS A 123 -9.11 -6.87 10.32
N HIS A 124 -8.88 -7.97 11.06
CA HIS A 124 -9.79 -9.11 11.10
C HIS A 124 -11.14 -8.74 11.73
N ASP A 125 -11.12 -8.08 12.90
CA ASP A 125 -12.34 -7.73 13.66
C ASP A 125 -13.24 -6.76 12.86
N LYS A 126 -12.63 -5.90 12.04
CA LYS A 126 -13.33 -4.98 11.14
C LYS A 126 -13.61 -5.58 9.76
N ASN A 127 -13.29 -6.86 9.55
CA ASN A 127 -13.47 -7.55 8.27
C ASN A 127 -12.83 -6.79 7.08
N LEU A 128 -11.65 -6.15 7.30
CA LEU A 128 -10.97 -5.40 6.26
C LEU A 128 -10.30 -6.34 5.24
N THR A 129 -10.33 -5.94 3.98
CA THR A 129 -9.44 -6.52 2.95
C THR A 129 -8.11 -5.78 3.01
N ALA A 130 -7.19 -6.28 3.86
CA ALA A 130 -5.95 -5.60 4.17
C ALA A 130 -4.73 -6.23 3.50
N ALA A 131 -3.82 -5.40 3.00
CA ALA A 131 -2.51 -5.81 2.51
C ALA A 131 -1.42 -4.88 3.04
N VAL A 132 -0.23 -5.43 3.29
CA VAL A 132 0.96 -4.62 3.62
C VAL A 132 1.78 -4.40 2.36
N ASN A 133 2.20 -3.16 2.13
CA ASN A 133 2.99 -2.77 0.97
C ASN A 133 4.44 -3.29 1.05
N PHE A 134 4.61 -4.61 0.94
CA PHE A 134 5.91 -5.25 0.78
C PHE A 134 6.32 -5.20 -0.70
N GLN A 135 6.66 -4.02 -1.19
CA GLN A 135 6.87 -3.72 -2.60
C GLN A 135 7.88 -4.65 -3.30
N LEU A 136 8.87 -5.18 -2.60
CA LEU A 136 9.87 -6.09 -3.18
C LEU A 136 9.27 -7.42 -3.67
N ARG A 137 8.10 -7.83 -3.16
CA ARG A 137 7.39 -9.04 -3.68
C ARG A 137 7.06 -8.94 -5.17
N TYR A 138 6.94 -7.70 -5.67
CA TYR A 138 6.54 -7.39 -7.05
C TYR A 138 7.72 -6.95 -7.91
N ALA A 139 8.95 -7.02 -7.38
CA ALA A 139 10.14 -6.77 -8.18
C ALA A 139 10.30 -7.87 -9.26
N PRO A 140 10.62 -7.51 -10.52
CA PRO A 140 10.71 -8.45 -11.63
C PRO A 140 11.54 -9.71 -11.33
N PRO A 141 12.73 -9.63 -10.67
CA PRO A 141 13.50 -10.82 -10.34
C PRO A 141 12.80 -11.72 -9.28
N ILE A 142 12.02 -11.14 -8.38
CA ILE A 142 11.27 -11.92 -7.38
C ILE A 142 10.09 -12.63 -8.02
N ILE A 143 9.40 -11.98 -8.95
CA ILE A 143 8.31 -12.61 -9.72
C ILE A 143 8.87 -13.75 -10.56
N ALA A 144 10.02 -13.54 -11.25
CA ALA A 144 10.67 -14.58 -12.03
C ALA A 144 11.13 -15.78 -11.16
N LEU A 145 11.68 -15.49 -9.97
CA LEU A 145 12.07 -16.54 -9.02
C LEU A 145 10.83 -17.34 -8.57
N ARG A 146 9.74 -16.70 -8.28
CA ARG A 146 8.48 -17.34 -7.90
C ARG A 146 7.97 -18.23 -9.05
N ASP A 147 7.98 -17.75 -10.29
CA ASP A 147 7.58 -18.54 -11.47
C ASP A 147 8.44 -19.82 -11.62
N LEU A 148 9.75 -19.70 -11.39
CA LEU A 148 10.66 -20.86 -11.39
C LEU A 148 10.30 -21.89 -10.31
N ILE A 149 9.98 -21.41 -9.11
CA ILE A 149 9.59 -22.27 -7.96
C ILE A 149 8.25 -22.94 -8.26
N ASP A 150 7.24 -22.16 -8.63
CA ASP A 150 5.87 -22.64 -8.87
C ASP A 150 5.81 -23.67 -10.01
N ARG A 151 6.72 -23.57 -10.99
CA ARG A 151 6.88 -24.53 -12.09
C ARG A 151 7.78 -25.73 -11.77
N GLY A 152 8.31 -25.79 -10.53
CA GLY A 152 9.18 -26.89 -10.11
C GLY A 152 10.56 -26.95 -10.80
N LEU A 153 10.96 -25.86 -11.48
CA LEU A 153 12.19 -25.84 -12.28
C LEU A 153 13.47 -25.81 -11.44
N LEU A 154 13.36 -25.49 -10.16
CA LEU A 154 14.47 -25.46 -9.20
C LEU A 154 14.56 -26.74 -8.35
N GLY A 155 13.59 -27.67 -8.50
CA GLY A 155 13.51 -28.84 -7.64
C GLY A 155 13.18 -28.51 -6.19
N GLU A 156 13.72 -29.26 -5.25
CA GLU A 156 13.56 -29.02 -3.82
C GLU A 156 14.47 -27.88 -3.37
N LEU A 157 13.87 -26.87 -2.70
CA LEU A 157 14.61 -25.72 -2.21
C LEU A 157 15.17 -26.01 -0.80
N HIS A 158 16.49 -25.97 -0.67
CA HIS A 158 17.19 -26.19 0.61
C HIS A 158 17.68 -24.88 1.25
N ASP A 159 17.99 -23.87 0.44
CA ASP A 159 18.48 -22.56 0.91
C ASP A 159 18.15 -21.45 -0.07
N ILE A 160 17.92 -20.24 0.44
CA ILE A 160 17.74 -19.02 -0.34
C ILE A 160 18.60 -17.92 0.27
N GLN A 161 19.53 -17.36 -0.51
CA GLN A 161 20.35 -16.23 -0.09
C GLN A 161 19.93 -15.00 -0.91
N MET A 162 19.64 -13.90 -0.22
CA MET A 162 19.30 -12.63 -0.85
C MET A 162 20.19 -11.52 -0.31
N GLN A 163 20.81 -10.77 -1.21
CA GLN A 163 21.59 -9.60 -0.86
C GLN A 163 20.96 -8.35 -1.46
N VAL A 164 20.69 -7.35 -0.61
CA VAL A 164 20.21 -6.03 -1.02
C VAL A 164 21.25 -5.00 -0.61
N THR A 165 21.77 -4.27 -1.59
CA THR A 165 22.71 -3.17 -1.37
C THR A 165 21.97 -1.85 -1.54
N LEU A 166 22.04 -0.98 -0.51
CA LEU A 166 21.49 0.37 -0.54
C LEU A 166 22.66 1.35 -0.66
N TRP A 167 22.51 2.37 -1.51
CA TRP A 167 23.49 3.45 -1.73
C TRP A 167 23.06 4.71 -0.99
#